data_1ec2aff0ee1d2996cd90c47e7b5e6fa9
#
_entry.id   1ec2aff0ee1d2996cd90c47e7b5e6fa9
#
_cell.length_a   1.000
_cell.length_b   1.000
_cell.length_c   1.000
_cell.angle_alpha   90.00
_cell.angle_beta   90.00
_cell.angle_gamma   90.00
#
_symmetry.space_group_name_H-M   'P 1'
#
loop_
_entity.id
_entity.type
_entity.pdbx_description
1 polymer ?
#
loop_
_entity_poly.entity_id
_entity_poly.type
_entity_poly.pdbx_seq_one_letter_code
_entity_poly.pdbx_strand_id
1 'polypeptide(L)'
;MAKEYLLSSVHVHTKLCDGKNTLEELALSAWKAGLKTLGFSGHSHTPHDIEYCMTNARTQLYRAQVAKLKERYAGKLDILCGLEWDLYSDDDPAAYDYWIGSTHYVKGPKTGKYYEIDWREADLAACIQDDFDGDGLAVVETYFANVAAVAAKKPTILGHFDLIKKVNGSGKFFDESDPRYTAAAHKALEA
;
A
#
# COMPACT_ATOMS: atom_id res chain seq x y z
N MET A 1 -33.40 -17.95 4.98
CA MET A 1 -32.57 -17.60 3.80
C MET A 1 -31.17 -17.40 4.33
N ALA A 2 -30.19 -18.19 3.88
CA ALA A 2 -28.79 -17.98 4.22
C ALA A 2 -28.37 -16.61 3.68
N LYS A 3 -27.70 -15.80 4.50
CA LYS A 3 -27.10 -14.53 4.03
C LYS A 3 -26.04 -14.89 2.98
N GLU A 4 -26.25 -14.49 1.75
CA GLU A 4 -25.25 -14.59 0.69
C GLU A 4 -24.17 -13.53 0.95
N TYR A 5 -22.99 -13.94 1.36
CA TYR A 5 -21.86 -13.05 1.54
C TYR A 5 -21.18 -12.85 0.20
N LEU A 6 -21.03 -11.60 -0.23
CA LEU A 6 -20.16 -11.25 -1.34
C LEU A 6 -18.70 -11.41 -0.87
N LEU A 7 -18.07 -12.52 -1.26
CA LEU A 7 -16.67 -12.76 -0.97
C LEU A 7 -15.82 -12.03 -2.03
N SER A 8 -15.09 -11.03 -1.61
CA SER A 8 -14.16 -10.28 -2.45
C SER A 8 -12.84 -10.04 -1.74
N SER A 9 -11.76 -9.92 -2.52
CA SER A 9 -10.45 -9.47 -2.06
C SER A 9 -9.89 -8.52 -3.09
N VAL A 10 -9.52 -7.31 -2.66
CA VAL A 10 -9.04 -6.24 -3.57
C VAL A 10 -7.68 -5.69 -3.17
N HIS A 11 -6.99 -6.32 -2.22
CA HIS A 11 -5.63 -5.98 -1.83
C HIS A 11 -4.77 -7.25 -1.88
N VAL A 12 -4.24 -7.55 -3.09
CA VAL A 12 -3.54 -8.81 -3.36
C VAL A 12 -2.27 -8.56 -4.16
N HIS A 13 -1.14 -8.99 -3.61
CA HIS A 13 0.20 -8.87 -4.19
C HIS A 13 0.61 -10.14 -4.93
N THR A 14 1.56 -10.00 -5.84
CA THR A 14 2.01 -11.09 -6.71
C THR A 14 3.54 -11.13 -6.81
N LYS A 15 4.10 -12.17 -7.42
CA LYS A 15 5.55 -12.28 -7.73
C LYS A 15 6.09 -11.16 -8.63
N LEU A 16 5.24 -10.29 -9.16
CA LEU A 16 5.67 -9.12 -9.93
C LEU A 16 6.10 -7.95 -9.04
N CYS A 17 5.69 -7.97 -7.75
CA CYS A 17 6.21 -7.13 -6.68
C CYS A 17 6.77 -8.02 -5.56
N ASP A 18 6.27 -7.94 -4.35
CA ASP A 18 6.73 -8.64 -3.15
C ASP A 18 5.92 -9.89 -2.79
N GLY A 19 4.87 -10.20 -3.54
CA GLY A 19 4.00 -11.35 -3.30
C GLY A 19 4.67 -12.69 -3.63
N LYS A 20 4.14 -13.78 -3.06
CA LYS A 20 4.73 -15.14 -3.16
C LYS A 20 4.19 -15.95 -4.32
N ASN A 21 3.03 -15.58 -4.88
CA ASN A 21 2.32 -16.35 -5.90
C ASN A 21 2.19 -15.57 -7.21
N THR A 22 2.01 -16.31 -8.30
CA THR A 22 1.67 -15.74 -9.60
C THR A 22 0.21 -15.30 -9.64
N LEU A 23 -0.12 -14.39 -10.57
CA LEU A 23 -1.50 -13.97 -10.82
C LEU A 23 -2.42 -15.17 -11.10
N GLU A 24 -1.95 -16.16 -11.88
CA GLU A 24 -2.72 -17.36 -12.23
C GLU A 24 -3.03 -18.24 -11.01
N GLU A 25 -2.03 -18.49 -10.15
CA GLU A 25 -2.20 -19.28 -8.92
C GLU A 25 -3.22 -18.62 -7.99
N LEU A 26 -3.16 -17.29 -7.85
CA LEU A 26 -4.08 -16.52 -7.01
C LEU A 26 -5.51 -16.51 -7.58
N ALA A 27 -5.66 -16.30 -8.90
CA ALA A 27 -6.96 -16.35 -9.57
C ALA A 27 -7.63 -17.72 -9.42
N LEU A 28 -6.86 -18.81 -9.62
CA LEU A 28 -7.34 -20.17 -9.44
C LEU A 28 -7.76 -20.44 -7.99
N SER A 29 -6.97 -20.00 -7.03
CA SER A 29 -7.26 -20.16 -5.61
C SER A 29 -8.50 -19.37 -5.18
N ALA A 30 -8.65 -18.13 -5.63
CA ALA A 30 -9.81 -17.29 -5.37
C ALA A 30 -11.11 -17.91 -5.93
N TRP A 31 -11.05 -18.37 -7.18
CA TRP A 31 -12.19 -19.05 -7.80
C TRP A 31 -12.58 -20.32 -7.05
N LYS A 32 -11.61 -21.19 -6.70
CA LYS A 32 -11.86 -22.41 -5.91
C LYS A 32 -12.39 -22.10 -4.50
N ALA A 33 -11.98 -21.01 -3.90
CA ALA A 33 -12.49 -20.56 -2.60
C ALA A 33 -13.89 -19.93 -2.68
N GLY A 34 -14.45 -19.76 -3.89
CA GLY A 34 -15.79 -19.22 -4.09
C GLY A 34 -15.86 -17.69 -4.03
N LEU A 35 -14.73 -16.97 -4.18
CA LEU A 35 -14.76 -15.52 -4.31
C LEU A 35 -15.56 -15.12 -5.55
N LYS A 36 -16.24 -14.00 -5.46
CA LYS A 36 -16.98 -13.37 -6.57
C LYS A 36 -16.12 -12.36 -7.29
N THR A 37 -15.25 -11.65 -6.54
CA THR A 37 -14.36 -10.63 -7.09
C THR A 37 -12.96 -10.80 -6.52
N LEU A 38 -11.97 -10.73 -7.41
CA LEU A 38 -10.54 -10.67 -7.06
C LEU A 38 -9.93 -9.44 -7.71
N GLY A 39 -9.46 -8.50 -6.91
CA GLY A 39 -8.66 -7.36 -7.37
C GLY A 39 -7.19 -7.60 -7.05
N PHE A 40 -6.35 -7.55 -8.05
CA PHE A 40 -4.90 -7.48 -7.85
C PHE A 40 -4.51 -6.02 -7.60
N SER A 41 -3.54 -5.80 -6.71
CA SER A 41 -3.08 -4.46 -6.33
C SER A 41 -1.58 -4.50 -5.97
N GLY A 42 -0.74 -4.93 -6.90
CA GLY A 42 0.71 -4.92 -6.67
C GLY A 42 1.22 -3.50 -6.41
N HIS A 43 2.35 -3.39 -5.69
CA HIS A 43 3.02 -2.12 -5.44
C HIS A 43 3.37 -1.41 -6.74
N SER A 44 3.01 -0.13 -6.83
CA SER A 44 3.31 0.74 -7.97
C SER A 44 4.82 0.91 -8.18
N HIS A 45 5.23 1.27 -9.39
CA HIS A 45 6.62 1.63 -9.62
C HIS A 45 7.04 2.81 -8.73
N THR A 46 8.06 2.57 -7.91
CA THR A 46 8.62 3.55 -6.99
C THR A 46 10.12 3.64 -7.27
N PRO A 47 10.63 4.76 -7.81
CA PRO A 47 12.00 4.84 -8.38
C PRO A 47 13.12 4.51 -7.41
N HIS A 48 12.91 4.71 -6.11
CA HIS A 48 13.91 4.44 -5.08
C HIS A 48 13.78 3.03 -4.45
N ASP A 49 12.77 2.25 -4.83
CA ASP A 49 12.56 0.88 -4.34
C ASP A 49 12.12 -0.05 -5.47
N ILE A 50 13.11 -0.67 -6.11
CA ILE A 50 12.91 -1.66 -7.20
C ILE A 50 12.89 -3.10 -6.69
N GLU A 51 13.13 -3.32 -5.41
CA GLU A 51 13.15 -4.65 -4.80
C GLU A 51 11.74 -5.13 -4.50
N TYR A 52 10.95 -4.33 -3.82
CA TYR A 52 9.57 -4.64 -3.43
C TYR A 52 8.54 -4.16 -4.44
N CYS A 53 8.81 -3.06 -5.12
CA CYS A 53 7.90 -2.44 -6.08
C CYS A 53 8.02 -3.02 -7.50
N MET A 54 6.96 -2.92 -8.28
CA MET A 54 7.02 -3.27 -9.70
C MET A 54 7.92 -2.28 -10.46
N THR A 55 8.79 -2.80 -11.33
CA THR A 55 9.47 -1.97 -12.33
C THR A 55 8.50 -1.62 -13.47
N ASN A 56 8.82 -0.59 -14.27
CA ASN A 56 8.00 -0.22 -15.44
C ASN A 56 7.75 -1.41 -16.41
N ALA A 57 8.71 -2.32 -16.57
CA ALA A 57 8.52 -3.53 -17.36
C ALA A 57 7.56 -4.51 -16.67
N ARG A 58 7.63 -4.63 -15.33
CA ARG A 58 6.73 -5.49 -14.57
C ARG A 58 5.30 -4.94 -14.52
N THR A 59 5.10 -3.62 -14.46
CA THR A 59 3.75 -3.01 -14.52
C THR A 59 3.07 -3.29 -15.86
N GLN A 60 3.81 -3.21 -16.97
CA GLN A 60 3.27 -3.58 -18.27
C GLN A 60 2.90 -5.07 -18.36
N LEU A 61 3.77 -5.95 -17.87
CA LEU A 61 3.53 -7.39 -17.83
C LEU A 61 2.34 -7.72 -16.93
N TYR A 62 2.25 -7.09 -15.76
CA TYR A 62 1.17 -7.21 -14.79
C TYR A 62 -0.18 -6.93 -15.47
N ARG A 63 -0.34 -5.76 -16.07
CA ARG A 63 -1.57 -5.35 -16.75
C ARG A 63 -1.95 -6.30 -17.89
N ALA A 64 -0.98 -6.73 -18.69
CA ALA A 64 -1.21 -7.67 -19.78
C ALA A 64 -1.66 -9.05 -19.27
N GLN A 65 -1.09 -9.53 -18.17
CA GLN A 65 -1.50 -10.81 -17.56
C GLN A 65 -2.88 -10.72 -16.92
N VAL A 66 -3.19 -9.64 -16.22
CA VAL A 66 -4.52 -9.42 -15.62
C VAL A 66 -5.59 -9.36 -16.73
N ALA A 67 -5.33 -8.70 -17.86
CA ALA A 67 -6.26 -8.67 -18.98
C ALA A 67 -6.60 -10.08 -19.50
N LYS A 68 -5.60 -10.94 -19.67
CA LYS A 68 -5.81 -12.35 -20.07
C LYS A 68 -6.62 -13.15 -19.03
N LEU A 69 -6.40 -12.87 -17.74
CA LEU A 69 -7.16 -13.52 -16.67
C LEU A 69 -8.62 -13.05 -16.64
N LYS A 70 -8.90 -11.78 -16.89
CA LYS A 70 -10.26 -11.26 -17.04
C LYS A 70 -11.04 -12.04 -18.10
N GLU A 71 -10.44 -12.24 -19.27
CA GLU A 71 -11.04 -13.04 -20.37
C GLU A 71 -11.26 -14.51 -19.95
N ARG A 72 -10.24 -15.15 -19.36
CA ARG A 72 -10.27 -16.56 -18.99
C ARG A 72 -11.29 -16.90 -17.91
N TYR A 73 -11.49 -16.00 -16.96
CA TYR A 73 -12.40 -16.18 -15.84
C TYR A 73 -13.75 -15.49 -16.03
N ALA A 74 -14.04 -14.96 -17.22
CA ALA A 74 -15.31 -14.32 -17.54
C ALA A 74 -16.51 -15.21 -17.16
N GLY A 75 -17.46 -14.64 -16.41
CA GLY A 75 -18.64 -15.36 -15.90
C GLY A 75 -18.37 -16.34 -14.75
N LYS A 76 -17.12 -16.42 -14.24
CA LYS A 76 -16.74 -17.29 -13.10
C LYS A 76 -16.20 -16.52 -11.92
N LEU A 77 -15.38 -15.54 -12.16
CA LEU A 77 -14.72 -14.68 -11.18
C LEU A 77 -14.49 -13.31 -11.81
N ASP A 78 -14.99 -12.26 -11.18
CA ASP A 78 -14.71 -10.90 -11.59
C ASP A 78 -13.28 -10.52 -11.19
N ILE A 79 -12.41 -10.30 -12.17
CA ILE A 79 -11.02 -9.93 -11.94
C ILE A 79 -10.83 -8.45 -12.22
N LEU A 80 -10.23 -7.72 -11.27
CA LEU A 80 -9.93 -6.30 -11.37
C LEU A 80 -8.41 -6.09 -11.42
N CYS A 81 -7.98 -5.16 -12.27
CA CYS A 81 -6.62 -4.69 -12.37
C CYS A 81 -6.47 -3.44 -11.51
N GLY A 82 -6.09 -3.60 -10.27
CA GLY A 82 -5.82 -2.49 -9.36
C GLY A 82 -4.33 -2.18 -9.24
N LEU A 83 -4.04 -1.18 -8.44
CA LEU A 83 -2.69 -0.74 -8.10
C LEU A 83 -2.65 -0.32 -6.63
N GLU A 84 -1.65 -0.74 -5.88
CA GLU A 84 -1.32 -0.09 -4.63
C GLU A 84 -0.31 1.03 -4.93
N TRP A 85 -0.85 2.24 -4.98
CA TRP A 85 -0.12 3.44 -5.36
C TRP A 85 0.48 4.11 -4.13
N ASP A 86 1.81 4.24 -4.10
CA ASP A 86 2.50 4.99 -3.05
C ASP A 86 2.62 6.49 -3.40
N LEU A 87 2.72 7.34 -2.37
CA LEU A 87 2.87 8.79 -2.53
C LEU A 87 4.06 9.19 -3.43
N TYR A 88 5.11 8.39 -3.43
CA TYR A 88 6.35 8.64 -4.19
C TYR A 88 6.44 7.86 -5.50
N SER A 89 5.33 7.23 -5.91
CA SER A 89 5.23 6.53 -7.18
C SER A 89 5.15 7.50 -8.36
N ASP A 90 5.69 7.07 -9.49
CA ASP A 90 5.54 7.74 -10.79
C ASP A 90 4.56 7.02 -11.74
N ASP A 91 3.89 5.96 -11.28
CA ASP A 91 2.82 5.31 -12.03
C ASP A 91 1.57 6.20 -12.13
N ASP A 92 0.87 6.12 -13.27
CA ASP A 92 -0.42 6.76 -13.45
C ASP A 92 -1.57 5.84 -12.97
N PRO A 93 -2.22 6.14 -11.83
CA PRO A 93 -3.30 5.31 -11.32
C PRO A 93 -4.54 5.28 -12.22
N ALA A 94 -4.72 6.26 -13.11
CA ALA A 94 -5.84 6.27 -14.06
C ALA A 94 -5.79 5.13 -15.08
N ALA A 95 -4.65 4.45 -15.20
CA ALA A 95 -4.47 3.29 -16.08
C ALA A 95 -5.02 1.96 -15.52
N TYR A 96 -5.64 1.99 -14.31
CA TYR A 96 -6.11 0.83 -13.58
C TYR A 96 -7.62 0.93 -13.30
N ASP A 97 -8.28 -0.21 -13.01
CA ASP A 97 -9.72 -0.23 -12.69
C ASP A 97 -10.02 0.46 -11.36
N TYR A 98 -9.08 0.37 -10.43
CA TYR A 98 -9.10 1.03 -9.11
C TYR A 98 -7.67 1.18 -8.60
N TRP A 99 -7.50 2.01 -7.57
CA TRP A 99 -6.22 2.10 -6.89
C TRP A 99 -6.38 2.34 -5.39
N ILE A 100 -5.45 1.75 -4.66
CA ILE A 100 -5.32 1.90 -3.21
C ILE A 100 -4.21 2.93 -3.00
N GLY A 101 -4.52 4.04 -2.38
CA GLY A 101 -3.53 5.05 -2.04
C GLY A 101 -2.87 4.71 -0.71
N SER A 102 -1.56 4.50 -0.72
CA SER A 102 -0.78 4.05 0.43
C SER A 102 0.42 4.95 0.72
N THR A 103 0.96 4.82 1.91
CA THR A 103 2.16 5.52 2.37
C THR A 103 3.07 4.51 3.06
N HIS A 104 4.15 4.09 2.39
CA HIS A 104 5.14 3.15 2.92
C HIS A 104 6.44 3.82 3.31
N TYR A 105 6.65 5.06 2.91
CA TYR A 105 7.92 5.77 3.10
C TYR A 105 7.70 7.13 3.76
N VAL A 106 8.70 7.52 4.55
CA VAL A 106 8.90 8.91 4.98
C VAL A 106 10.20 9.42 4.35
N LYS A 107 10.12 10.57 3.68
CA LYS A 107 11.31 11.23 3.15
C LYS A 107 11.93 12.10 4.22
N GLY A 108 13.18 11.84 4.54
CA GLY A 108 13.94 12.61 5.53
C GLY A 108 14.15 14.05 5.08
N PRO A 109 13.77 15.04 5.91
CA PRO A 109 13.90 16.46 5.54
C PRO A 109 15.33 16.96 5.47
N LYS A 110 16.30 16.33 6.15
CA LYS A 110 17.71 16.72 6.18
C LYS A 110 18.53 16.00 5.13
N THR A 111 18.35 14.67 5.03
CA THR A 111 19.15 13.83 4.15
C THR A 111 18.53 13.67 2.76
N GLY A 112 17.21 13.83 2.63
CA GLY A 112 16.45 13.53 1.42
C GLY A 112 16.27 12.03 1.17
N LYS A 113 16.74 11.16 2.09
CA LYS A 113 16.62 9.71 2.02
C LYS A 113 15.16 9.30 2.24
N TYR A 114 14.73 8.22 1.56
CA TYR A 114 13.45 7.57 1.80
C TYR A 114 13.64 6.42 2.79
N TYR A 115 12.84 6.41 3.83
CA TYR A 115 12.85 5.39 4.87
C TYR A 115 11.57 4.58 4.82
N GLU A 116 11.68 3.26 4.71
CA GLU A 116 10.56 2.35 4.88
C GLU A 116 10.11 2.36 6.35
N ILE A 117 8.83 2.63 6.58
CA ILE A 117 8.31 2.81 7.96
C ILE A 117 7.63 1.55 8.50
N ASP A 118 7.52 0.51 7.69
CA ASP A 118 6.74 -0.69 8.02
C ASP A 118 7.51 -2.01 7.84
N TRP A 119 8.79 -1.96 7.45
CA TRP A 119 9.59 -3.16 7.20
C TRP A 119 10.43 -3.58 8.40
N ARG A 120 11.37 -2.78 8.82
CA ARG A 120 12.28 -3.10 9.95
C ARG A 120 12.32 -1.96 10.96
N GLU A 121 12.37 -2.32 12.24
CA GLU A 121 12.59 -1.35 13.32
C GLU A 121 13.85 -0.48 13.10
N ALA A 122 14.90 -1.06 12.50
CA ALA A 122 16.15 -0.33 12.22
C ALA A 122 15.93 0.84 11.22
N ASP A 123 15.03 0.69 10.25
CA ASP A 123 14.75 1.73 9.26
C ASP A 123 13.99 2.90 9.90
N LEU A 124 12.99 2.60 10.73
CA LEU A 124 12.29 3.62 11.50
C LEU A 124 13.22 4.31 12.52
N ALA A 125 14.09 3.55 13.21
CA ALA A 125 15.07 4.11 14.13
C ALA A 125 16.05 5.05 13.42
N ALA A 126 16.55 4.66 12.23
CA ALA A 126 17.44 5.49 11.43
C ALA A 126 16.72 6.77 10.97
N CYS A 127 15.47 6.67 10.50
CA CYS A 127 14.66 7.83 10.16
C CYS A 127 14.59 8.85 11.31
N ILE A 128 14.25 8.36 12.50
CA ILE A 128 14.12 9.19 13.72
C ILE A 128 15.45 9.88 14.07
N GLN A 129 16.56 9.13 14.05
CA GLN A 129 17.86 9.66 14.47
C GLN A 129 18.47 10.61 13.42
N ASP A 130 18.47 10.20 12.14
CA ASP A 130 19.19 10.93 11.09
C ASP A 130 18.46 12.22 10.68
N ASP A 131 17.14 12.20 10.68
CA ASP A 131 16.34 13.26 10.06
C ASP A 131 15.42 14.02 11.03
N PHE A 132 15.09 13.44 12.20
CA PHE A 132 14.11 14.01 13.12
C PHE A 132 14.65 14.24 14.56
N ASP A 133 15.97 14.30 14.74
CA ASP A 133 16.64 14.63 16.03
C ASP A 133 16.22 13.74 17.22
N GLY A 134 15.83 12.49 16.94
CA GLY A 134 15.35 11.55 17.97
C GLY A 134 13.85 11.71 18.31
N ASP A 135 13.11 12.61 17.65
CA ASP A 135 11.67 12.81 17.87
C ASP A 135 10.83 11.87 16.98
N GLY A 136 10.43 10.72 17.56
CA GLY A 136 9.56 9.76 16.88
C GLY A 136 8.17 10.30 16.52
N LEU A 137 7.63 11.23 17.32
CA LEU A 137 6.33 11.86 17.02
C LEU A 137 6.43 12.82 15.83
N ALA A 138 7.57 13.45 15.56
CA ALA A 138 7.76 14.24 14.35
C ALA A 138 7.73 13.38 13.08
N VAL A 139 8.22 12.13 13.16
CA VAL A 139 8.06 11.15 12.07
C VAL A 139 6.59 10.79 11.88
N VAL A 140 5.84 10.56 12.97
CA VAL A 140 4.38 10.30 12.94
C VAL A 140 3.62 11.44 12.28
N GLU A 141 3.89 12.68 12.66
CA GLU A 141 3.27 13.87 12.08
C GLU A 141 3.53 13.96 10.56
N THR A 142 4.77 13.67 10.15
CA THR A 142 5.15 13.64 8.72
C THR A 142 4.44 12.50 7.98
N TYR A 143 4.35 11.31 8.59
CA TYR A 143 3.64 10.17 8.03
C TYR A 143 2.16 10.50 7.78
N PHE A 144 1.45 11.04 8.78
CA PHE A 144 0.04 11.39 8.61
C PHE A 144 -0.16 12.57 7.64
N ALA A 145 0.79 13.49 7.52
CA ALA A 145 0.77 14.50 6.46
C ALA A 145 0.88 13.88 5.06
N ASN A 146 1.70 12.82 4.91
CA ASN A 146 1.78 12.04 3.67
C ASN A 146 0.47 11.30 3.38
N VAL A 147 -0.16 10.69 4.39
CA VAL A 147 -1.48 10.05 4.26
C VAL A 147 -2.53 11.07 3.79
N ALA A 148 -2.56 12.27 4.36
CA ALA A 148 -3.43 13.35 3.92
C ALA A 148 -3.18 13.75 2.46
N ALA A 149 -1.90 13.83 2.05
CA ALA A 149 -1.52 14.13 0.67
C ALA A 149 -1.98 13.04 -0.32
N VAL A 150 -1.96 11.77 0.09
CA VAL A 150 -2.53 10.65 -0.68
C VAL A 150 -4.05 10.76 -0.75
N ALA A 151 -4.72 11.01 0.40
CA ALA A 151 -6.18 11.15 0.45
C ALA A 151 -6.69 12.27 -0.45
N ALA A 152 -5.98 13.41 -0.49
CA ALA A 152 -6.30 14.54 -1.36
C ALA A 152 -6.28 14.21 -2.87
N LYS A 153 -5.59 13.12 -3.27
CA LYS A 153 -5.62 12.60 -4.65
C LYS A 153 -6.86 11.76 -4.95
N LYS A 154 -7.72 11.52 -3.95
CA LYS A 154 -8.98 10.78 -4.06
C LYS A 154 -8.81 9.34 -4.57
N PRO A 155 -8.02 8.50 -3.87
CA PRO A 155 -7.93 7.09 -4.21
C PRO A 155 -9.29 6.40 -4.15
N THR A 156 -9.45 5.29 -4.86
CA THR A 156 -10.65 4.44 -4.72
C THR A 156 -10.76 3.89 -3.31
N ILE A 157 -9.61 3.54 -2.72
CA ILE A 157 -9.48 3.04 -1.35
C ILE A 157 -8.28 3.75 -0.73
N LEU A 158 -8.42 4.28 0.48
CA LEU A 158 -7.28 4.67 1.29
C LEU A 158 -6.73 3.41 1.97
N GLY A 159 -5.48 3.09 1.74
CA GLY A 159 -4.79 1.94 2.32
C GLY A 159 -4.58 2.12 3.82
N HIS A 160 -4.05 1.07 4.46
CA HIS A 160 -3.69 0.99 5.88
C HIS A 160 -3.31 2.35 6.50
N PHE A 161 -4.29 2.99 7.10
CA PHE A 161 -4.23 4.39 7.56
C PHE A 161 -3.10 4.67 8.57
N ASP A 162 -2.84 3.70 9.45
CA ASP A 162 -1.88 3.84 10.57
C ASP A 162 -0.70 2.84 10.48
N LEU A 163 -0.24 2.55 9.27
CA LEU A 163 0.82 1.56 9.00
C LEU A 163 2.11 1.82 9.79
N ILE A 164 2.41 3.07 10.11
CA ILE A 164 3.58 3.47 10.91
C ILE A 164 3.66 2.74 12.28
N LYS A 165 2.54 2.21 12.77
CA LYS A 165 2.49 1.44 14.02
C LYS A 165 3.09 0.04 13.89
N LYS A 166 3.20 -0.50 12.67
CA LYS A 166 3.58 -1.90 12.40
C LYS A 166 4.89 -2.32 13.07
N VAL A 167 5.87 -1.42 13.11
CA VAL A 167 7.18 -1.67 13.72
C VAL A 167 7.39 -0.92 15.04
N ASN A 168 6.35 -0.27 15.59
CA ASN A 168 6.41 0.48 16.86
C ASN A 168 6.23 -0.41 18.10
N GLY A 169 6.36 -1.71 18.03
CA GLY A 169 6.01 -2.68 19.07
C GLY A 169 6.20 -2.18 20.50
N SER A 170 5.12 -2.21 21.30
CA SER A 170 5.08 -1.74 22.71
C SER A 170 5.42 -0.24 22.90
N GLY A 171 5.24 0.59 21.89
CA GLY A 171 5.55 2.03 21.99
C GLY A 171 7.04 2.36 22.01
N LYS A 172 7.85 1.54 21.33
CA LYS A 172 9.32 1.64 21.35
C LYS A 172 9.86 2.96 20.80
N PHE A 173 9.20 3.52 19.80
CA PHE A 173 9.67 4.69 19.06
C PHE A 173 8.83 5.94 19.33
N PHE A 174 7.56 5.76 19.63
CA PHE A 174 6.64 6.83 20.00
C PHE A 174 5.46 6.26 20.80
N ASP A 175 4.89 7.10 21.65
CA ASP A 175 3.67 6.78 22.42
C ASP A 175 2.43 7.07 21.56
N GLU A 176 1.65 6.03 21.26
CA GLU A 176 0.40 6.14 20.48
C GLU A 176 -0.73 6.85 21.24
N SER A 177 -0.60 6.99 22.57
CA SER A 177 -1.52 7.77 23.41
C SER A 177 -1.19 9.26 23.48
N ASP A 178 -0.04 9.68 22.93
CA ASP A 178 0.35 11.09 22.92
C ASP A 178 -0.64 11.94 22.10
N PRO A 179 -1.05 13.13 22.62
CA PRO A 179 -1.94 14.03 21.89
C PRO A 179 -1.44 14.44 20.49
N ARG A 180 -0.12 14.50 20.25
CA ARG A 180 0.44 14.79 18.92
C ARG A 180 0.10 13.70 17.94
N TYR A 181 0.17 12.41 18.35
CA TYR A 181 -0.24 11.28 17.51
C TYR A 181 -1.71 11.41 17.10
N THR A 182 -2.59 11.57 18.07
CA THR A 182 -4.04 11.67 17.86
C THR A 182 -4.39 12.89 16.98
N ALA A 183 -3.77 14.04 17.23
CA ALA A 183 -4.00 15.24 16.44
C ALA A 183 -3.57 15.07 14.97
N ALA A 184 -2.40 14.46 14.73
CA ALA A 184 -1.91 14.19 13.38
C ALA A 184 -2.83 13.22 12.63
N ALA A 185 -3.27 12.13 13.28
CA ALA A 185 -4.19 11.18 12.71
C ALA A 185 -5.55 11.80 12.36
N HIS A 186 -6.15 12.58 13.28
CA HIS A 186 -7.41 13.28 13.02
C HIS A 186 -7.30 14.24 11.85
N LYS A 187 -6.23 15.03 11.79
CA LYS A 187 -5.99 15.94 10.66
C LYS A 187 -5.92 15.21 9.31
N ALA A 188 -5.36 14.01 9.30
CA ALA A 188 -5.30 13.20 8.08
C ALA A 188 -6.67 12.59 7.69
N LEU A 189 -7.55 12.33 8.67
CA LEU A 189 -8.92 11.86 8.42
C LEU A 189 -9.85 12.94 7.89
N GLU A 190 -9.54 14.22 8.11
CA GLU A 190 -10.33 15.38 7.65
C GLU A 190 -9.96 15.83 6.23
N ALA A 191 -8.89 15.28 5.65
CA ALA A 191 -8.37 15.65 4.34
C ALA A 191 -9.09 14.91 3.20
#